data_9f4a2527fc307b31762ae1c11044d854
#
_entry.id   9f4a2527fc307b31762ae1c11044d854
#
_cell.length_a   1.000
_cell.length_b   1.000
_cell.length_c   1.000
_cell.angle_alpha   90.00
_cell.angle_beta   90.00
_cell.angle_gamma   90.00
#
_symmetry.space_group_name_H-M   'P 1'
#
loop_
_entity.id
_entity.type
_entity.pdbx_description
1 polymer ?
#
loop_
_entity_poly.entity_id
_entity_poly.type
_entity_poly.pdbx_seq_one_letter_code
_entity_poly.pdbx_strand_id
1 'polypeptide(L)'
;GNQGFYTTGLFGSPSNTLVVECTNPYLSAADSAELCANWSTGTNSYGNKTFKMSKAWGPYVNSLGGEDVDTVDNRVFNLRVEGDFDFAERTFDYSFGVTDGESRRVNSRGDIIKGRLFAAVDAILLSDGTIDCRYNQLGASGYTTQEYFSDPYMQPGGTSDPSYFMLGEPGDCAPLSPFGDGSQISEAALNYVGGSVSTRTKTNQNYNFGYISGPIADLPAGELSVLVGYEERTEKYKFKDSLFDEAYIGDGSGGMTELEGKFSTSDTYM
;
A
#
# COMPACT_ATOMS: atom_id res chain seq x y z
N GLY A 1 13.70 -0.27 -8.37
CA GLY A 1 13.87 -0.39 -6.96
C GLY A 1 13.39 0.88 -6.28
N ASN A 2 12.16 0.86 -5.73
CA ASN A 2 11.70 1.91 -4.86
C ASN A 2 12.45 1.77 -3.54
N GLN A 3 13.48 2.57 -3.36
CA GLN A 3 14.05 2.75 -2.05
C GLN A 3 13.01 3.51 -1.22
N GLY A 4 12.44 2.83 -0.24
CA GLY A 4 11.58 3.46 0.74
C GLY A 4 12.38 4.51 1.52
N PHE A 5 12.42 5.71 1.00
CA PHE A 5 12.95 6.84 1.71
C PHE A 5 11.92 7.26 2.74
N TYR A 6 12.07 6.83 3.97
CA TYR A 6 11.48 7.55 5.08
C TYR A 6 12.27 8.84 5.25
N THR A 7 12.06 9.78 4.32
CA THR A 7 12.62 11.12 4.42
C THR A 7 11.80 11.90 5.41
N THR A 8 12.36 12.09 6.53
CA THR A 8 11.81 12.94 7.56
C THR A 8 12.29 14.35 7.32
N GLY A 9 11.40 15.27 7.43
CA GLY A 9 11.73 16.67 7.70
C GLY A 9 12.22 17.54 6.56
N LEU A 10 12.74 17.02 5.47
CA LEU A 10 13.12 17.86 4.31
C LEU A 10 11.92 18.35 3.48
N PHE A 11 10.75 17.76 3.65
CA PHE A 11 9.52 18.13 2.94
C PHE A 11 8.31 18.31 3.86
N GLY A 12 8.53 18.67 5.11
CA GLY A 12 7.49 19.24 5.97
C GLY A 12 6.40 18.29 6.46
N SER A 13 6.53 16.96 6.34
CA SER A 13 5.58 16.04 6.94
C SER A 13 6.10 15.58 8.32
N PRO A 14 5.45 15.97 9.41
CA PRO A 14 5.84 15.54 10.76
C PRO A 14 5.65 14.03 11.00
N SER A 15 4.91 13.33 10.13
CA SER A 15 4.53 11.93 10.31
C SER A 15 5.63 10.90 10.06
N ASN A 16 6.80 11.29 9.57
CA ASN A 16 7.87 10.37 9.19
C ASN A 16 9.18 10.60 9.96
N THR A 17 9.13 11.30 11.06
CA THR A 17 10.32 11.61 11.88
C THR A 17 10.43 10.61 13.01
N LEU A 18 11.58 9.95 13.14
CA LEU A 18 11.89 9.17 14.35
C LEU A 18 12.13 10.12 15.51
N VAL A 19 11.48 9.88 16.62
CA VAL A 19 11.79 10.52 17.89
C VAL A 19 12.63 9.57 18.70
N VAL A 20 13.79 10.01 19.15
CA VAL A 20 14.76 9.19 19.87
C VAL A 20 15.07 9.84 21.20
N GLU A 21 15.07 9.06 22.28
CA GLU A 21 15.49 9.54 23.58
C GLU A 21 17.00 9.77 23.65
N CYS A 22 17.39 10.79 24.38
CA CYS A 22 18.79 11.09 24.67
C CYS A 22 19.48 10.01 25.51
N THR A 23 18.70 9.18 26.18
CA THR A 23 19.14 8.05 26.99
C THR A 23 19.11 6.73 26.19
N ASN A 24 18.84 6.78 24.88
CA ASN A 24 18.80 5.57 24.05
C ASN A 24 20.14 4.81 24.14
N PRO A 25 20.10 3.51 24.49
CA PRO A 25 21.32 2.73 24.78
C PRO A 25 22.22 2.51 23.58
N TYR A 26 21.75 2.75 22.37
CA TYR A 26 22.54 2.70 21.13
C TYR A 26 23.31 4.01 20.84
N LEU A 27 23.06 5.09 21.60
CA LEU A 27 23.85 6.32 21.51
C LEU A 27 25.11 6.22 22.34
N SER A 28 26.24 6.68 21.77
CA SER A 28 27.42 6.93 22.60
C SER A 28 27.16 8.14 23.53
N ALA A 29 27.86 8.19 24.66
CA ALA A 29 27.74 9.31 25.60
C ALA A 29 28.11 10.66 24.92
N ALA A 30 29.04 10.65 23.98
CA ALA A 30 29.47 11.84 23.24
C ALA A 30 28.38 12.32 22.30
N ASP A 31 27.79 11.38 21.50
CA ASP A 31 26.71 11.70 20.56
C ASP A 31 25.47 12.15 21.29
N SER A 32 25.13 11.49 22.41
CA SER A 32 24.01 11.90 23.26
C SER A 32 24.21 13.34 23.78
N ALA A 33 25.39 13.66 24.29
CA ALA A 33 25.68 14.99 24.79
C ALA A 33 25.56 16.05 23.69
N GLU A 34 26.07 15.80 22.49
CA GLU A 34 26.02 16.73 21.38
C GLU A 34 24.60 16.89 20.84
N LEU A 35 23.93 15.78 20.50
CA LEU A 35 22.59 15.81 19.91
C LEU A 35 21.56 16.42 20.86
N CYS A 36 21.64 16.10 22.15
CA CYS A 36 20.67 16.56 23.13
C CYS A 36 20.92 17.98 23.67
N ALA A 37 22.13 18.48 23.55
CA ALA A 37 22.41 19.89 23.83
C ALA A 37 21.92 20.80 22.70
N ASN A 38 22.09 20.37 21.44
CA ASN A 38 21.88 21.22 20.27
C ASN A 38 20.57 20.97 19.53
N TRP A 39 20.01 19.74 19.61
CA TRP A 39 18.88 19.31 18.79
C TRP A 39 17.71 18.75 19.60
N SER A 40 17.70 18.90 20.91
CA SER A 40 16.56 18.46 21.74
C SER A 40 15.29 19.17 21.30
N THR A 41 14.25 18.39 21.11
CA THR A 41 12.92 18.87 20.70
C THR A 41 11.91 18.92 21.83
N GLY A 42 12.24 18.36 22.98
CA GLY A 42 11.35 18.34 24.14
C GLY A 42 11.71 17.24 25.13
N THR A 43 10.83 17.03 26.08
CA THR A 43 10.92 15.97 27.09
C THR A 43 9.65 15.12 26.96
N ASN A 44 9.81 13.80 26.87
CA ASN A 44 8.67 12.87 26.78
C ASN A 44 8.00 12.67 28.15
N SER A 45 6.94 11.88 28.18
CA SER A 45 6.18 11.57 29.40
C SER A 45 6.99 10.79 30.45
N TYR A 46 8.10 10.16 30.05
CA TYR A 46 9.03 9.49 30.96
C TYR A 46 10.09 10.43 31.57
N GLY A 47 10.03 11.73 31.25
CA GLY A 47 10.98 12.73 31.78
C GLY A 47 12.30 12.77 30.99
N ASN A 48 12.45 12.04 29.90
CA ASN A 48 13.68 12.00 29.12
C ASN A 48 13.64 13.02 27.98
N LYS A 49 14.77 13.73 27.78
CA LYS A 49 14.92 14.57 26.59
C LYS A 49 14.91 13.73 25.33
N THR A 50 14.32 14.28 24.27
CA THR A 50 14.24 13.64 22.96
C THR A 50 14.79 14.55 21.87
N PHE A 51 15.21 13.97 20.78
CA PHE A 51 15.53 14.67 19.54
C PHE A 51 14.87 13.96 18.35
N LYS A 52 14.78 14.67 17.23
CA LYS A 52 14.20 14.13 16.00
C LYS A 52 15.28 13.81 14.99
N MET A 53 15.16 12.67 14.32
CA MET A 53 16.08 12.28 13.27
C MET A 53 15.36 11.63 12.10
N SER A 54 16.07 11.59 10.97
CA SER A 54 15.69 10.85 9.78
C SER A 54 16.71 9.76 9.50
N LYS A 55 16.26 8.66 8.95
CA LYS A 55 17.14 7.60 8.45
C LYS A 55 16.67 7.09 7.11
N ALA A 56 17.60 6.96 6.16
CA ALA A 56 17.43 6.15 4.97
C ALA A 56 17.90 4.73 5.30
N TRP A 57 16.99 3.76 5.23
CA TRP A 57 17.28 2.39 5.67
C TRP A 57 18.04 1.57 4.61
N GLY A 58 18.19 2.09 3.39
CA GLY A 58 19.00 1.47 2.33
C GLY A 58 18.58 0.05 1.96
N PRO A 59 19.54 -0.80 1.61
CA PRO A 59 19.26 -2.16 1.13
C PRO A 59 18.65 -3.08 2.19
N TYR A 60 18.74 -2.75 3.47
CA TYR A 60 18.16 -3.58 4.54
C TYR A 60 16.63 -3.58 4.54
N VAL A 61 16.01 -2.53 4.02
CA VAL A 61 14.55 -2.44 3.88
C VAL A 61 14.04 -3.34 2.76
N ASN A 62 14.84 -3.56 1.72
CA ASN A 62 14.44 -4.38 0.58
C ASN A 62 14.30 -5.87 0.93
N SER A 63 14.82 -6.30 2.07
CA SER A 63 14.66 -7.67 2.59
C SER A 63 13.45 -7.82 3.52
N LEU A 64 12.83 -6.70 3.91
CA LEU A 64 11.69 -6.69 4.82
C LEU A 64 10.41 -7.08 4.07
N GLY A 65 9.74 -8.12 4.52
CA GLY A 65 8.47 -8.55 3.96
C GLY A 65 8.55 -9.35 2.65
N GLY A 66 9.75 -9.73 2.18
CA GLY A 66 9.95 -10.56 0.99
C GLY A 66 10.21 -9.77 -0.29
N GLU A 67 10.25 -10.48 -1.41
CA GLU A 67 10.46 -9.87 -2.73
C GLU A 67 9.23 -9.08 -3.18
N ASP A 68 9.48 -8.00 -3.90
CA ASP A 68 8.42 -7.30 -4.63
C ASP A 68 7.93 -8.20 -5.78
N VAL A 69 6.69 -8.63 -5.68
CA VAL A 69 6.05 -9.50 -6.67
C VAL A 69 4.90 -8.76 -7.32
N ASP A 70 4.91 -8.69 -8.63
CA ASP A 70 3.81 -8.16 -9.43
C ASP A 70 3.36 -9.24 -10.43
N THR A 71 2.21 -9.81 -10.17
CA THR A 71 1.63 -10.86 -11.01
C THR A 71 0.41 -10.33 -11.73
N VAL A 72 0.37 -10.50 -13.05
CA VAL A 72 -0.77 -10.15 -13.89
C VAL A 72 -1.26 -11.40 -14.62
N ASP A 73 -2.52 -11.74 -14.42
CA ASP A 73 -3.22 -12.83 -15.12
C ASP A 73 -4.33 -12.22 -15.98
N ASN A 74 -4.23 -12.40 -17.29
CA ASN A 74 -5.19 -11.91 -18.26
C ASN A 74 -5.86 -13.08 -18.98
N ARG A 75 -7.19 -13.04 -19.04
CA ARG A 75 -8.01 -13.99 -19.79
C ARG A 75 -8.93 -13.22 -20.70
N VAL A 76 -8.91 -13.58 -21.97
CA VAL A 76 -9.78 -12.95 -22.97
C VAL A 76 -10.41 -14.05 -23.80
N PHE A 77 -11.73 -14.01 -23.89
CA PHE A 77 -12.52 -14.82 -24.80
C PHE A 77 -13.13 -13.92 -25.86
N ASN A 78 -12.93 -14.27 -27.12
CA ASN A 78 -13.52 -13.56 -28.26
C ASN A 78 -14.29 -14.57 -29.14
N LEU A 79 -15.49 -14.21 -29.46
CA LEU A 79 -16.26 -14.89 -30.49
C LEU A 79 -16.77 -13.85 -31.49
N ARG A 80 -16.51 -14.08 -32.76
CA ARG A 80 -17.00 -13.24 -33.85
C ARG A 80 -17.59 -14.13 -34.97
N VAL A 81 -18.71 -13.71 -35.45
CA VAL A 81 -19.37 -14.28 -36.61
C VAL A 81 -19.56 -13.19 -37.65
N GLU A 82 -19.09 -13.43 -38.85
CA GLU A 82 -19.21 -12.50 -39.97
C GLU A 82 -19.54 -13.23 -41.26
N GLY A 83 -20.17 -12.55 -42.15
CA GLY A 83 -20.56 -13.07 -43.45
C GLY A 83 -21.37 -12.07 -44.24
N ASP A 84 -21.90 -12.55 -45.32
CA ASP A 84 -22.77 -11.80 -46.21
C ASP A 84 -24.08 -12.53 -46.46
N PHE A 85 -25.08 -11.82 -46.93
CA PHE A 85 -26.36 -12.37 -47.41
C PHE A 85 -26.93 -11.46 -48.47
N ASP A 86 -27.65 -12.11 -49.41
CA ASP A 86 -28.35 -11.38 -50.46
C ASP A 86 -29.78 -11.07 -50.07
N PHE A 87 -30.16 -9.82 -50.25
CA PHE A 87 -31.54 -9.35 -50.04
C PHE A 87 -31.89 -8.31 -51.10
N ALA A 88 -33.03 -8.48 -51.80
CA ALA A 88 -33.51 -7.60 -52.83
C ALA A 88 -32.47 -7.28 -53.92
N GLU A 89 -31.82 -8.33 -54.46
CA GLU A 89 -30.77 -8.26 -55.48
C GLU A 89 -29.51 -7.47 -55.05
N ARG A 90 -29.31 -7.27 -53.74
CA ARG A 90 -28.18 -6.58 -53.13
C ARG A 90 -27.53 -7.44 -52.06
N THR A 91 -26.22 -7.35 -51.96
CA THR A 91 -25.45 -8.09 -50.94
C THR A 91 -25.20 -7.18 -49.75
N PHE A 92 -25.49 -7.73 -48.57
CA PHE A 92 -25.27 -7.09 -47.29
C PHE A 92 -24.25 -7.85 -46.48
N ASP A 93 -23.32 -7.14 -45.88
CA ASP A 93 -22.35 -7.68 -44.94
C ASP A 93 -22.87 -7.59 -43.52
N TYR A 94 -22.56 -8.59 -42.69
CA TYR A 94 -22.84 -8.55 -41.25
C TYR A 94 -21.63 -8.98 -40.42
N SER A 95 -21.54 -8.45 -39.23
CA SER A 95 -20.61 -8.93 -38.24
C SER A 95 -21.22 -8.78 -36.86
N PHE A 96 -21.14 -9.85 -36.07
CA PHE A 96 -21.55 -9.87 -34.64
C PHE A 96 -20.43 -10.45 -33.84
N GLY A 97 -20.20 -9.87 -32.63
CA GLY A 97 -19.16 -10.37 -31.78
C GLY A 97 -19.40 -10.12 -30.31
N VAL A 98 -18.79 -10.97 -29.50
CA VAL A 98 -18.74 -10.85 -28.07
C VAL A 98 -17.29 -10.99 -27.62
N THR A 99 -16.91 -10.14 -26.70
CA THR A 99 -15.62 -10.23 -26.00
C THR A 99 -15.88 -10.24 -24.50
N ASP A 100 -15.34 -11.23 -23.82
CA ASP A 100 -15.30 -11.26 -22.36
C ASP A 100 -13.85 -11.29 -21.92
N GLY A 101 -13.45 -10.32 -21.11
CA GLY A 101 -12.09 -10.10 -20.64
C GLY A 101 -12.04 -10.00 -19.13
N GLU A 102 -11.07 -10.68 -18.54
CA GLU A 102 -10.74 -10.55 -17.12
C GLU A 102 -9.24 -10.29 -16.98
N SER A 103 -8.89 -9.25 -16.23
CA SER A 103 -7.53 -8.96 -15.79
C SER A 103 -7.47 -8.99 -14.28
N ARG A 104 -6.55 -9.76 -13.73
CA ARG A 104 -6.24 -9.80 -12.30
C ARG A 104 -4.80 -9.42 -12.10
N ARG A 105 -4.58 -8.45 -11.22
CA ARG A 105 -3.24 -8.04 -10.82
C ARG A 105 -3.11 -8.19 -9.30
N VAL A 106 -2.05 -8.82 -8.87
CA VAL A 106 -1.62 -8.87 -7.47
C VAL A 106 -0.24 -8.27 -7.40
N ASN A 107 -0.12 -7.18 -6.68
CA ASN A 107 1.16 -6.58 -6.33
C ASN A 107 1.40 -6.79 -4.85
N SER A 108 2.53 -7.37 -4.49
CA SER A 108 2.96 -7.56 -3.11
C SER A 108 4.36 -7.01 -2.95
N ARG A 109 4.59 -6.27 -1.87
CA ARG A 109 5.90 -5.69 -1.56
C ARG A 109 6.17 -5.76 -0.07
N GLY A 110 7.45 -5.84 0.27
CA GLY A 110 7.90 -5.62 1.63
C GLY A 110 7.81 -4.15 2.02
N ASP A 111 7.43 -3.88 3.25
CA ASP A 111 7.38 -2.53 3.81
C ASP A 111 7.67 -2.55 5.31
N ILE A 112 7.88 -1.38 5.89
CA ILE A 112 8.08 -1.21 7.33
C ILE A 112 6.74 -0.88 7.99
N ILE A 113 6.38 -1.64 9.01
CA ILE A 113 5.26 -1.33 9.88
C ILE A 113 5.68 -0.20 10.81
N LYS A 114 5.19 1.01 10.56
CA LYS A 114 5.63 2.23 11.20
C LYS A 114 5.52 2.17 12.73
N GLY A 115 4.42 1.70 13.28
CA GLY A 115 4.23 1.55 14.72
C GLY A 115 5.28 0.63 15.35
N ARG A 116 5.57 -0.51 14.71
CA ARG A 116 6.61 -1.42 15.16
C ARG A 116 8.02 -0.82 15.07
N LEU A 117 8.28 -0.02 14.03
CA LEU A 117 9.55 0.69 13.93
C LEU A 117 9.74 1.66 15.09
N PHE A 118 8.71 2.44 15.43
CA PHE A 118 8.79 3.37 16.56
C PHE A 118 8.99 2.62 17.88
N ALA A 119 8.27 1.54 18.11
CA ALA A 119 8.45 0.71 19.31
C ALA A 119 9.87 0.09 19.38
N ALA A 120 10.40 -0.38 18.26
CA ALA A 120 11.73 -0.97 18.19
C ALA A 120 12.85 0.06 18.42
N VAL A 121 12.66 1.30 17.97
CA VAL A 121 13.61 2.40 18.16
C VAL A 121 13.57 2.94 19.60
N ASP A 122 12.41 2.83 20.27
CA ASP A 122 12.27 3.19 21.69
C ASP A 122 12.89 2.11 22.61
N ALA A 123 14.19 1.98 22.48
CA ALA A 123 15.00 1.03 23.24
C ALA A 123 15.47 1.61 24.56
N ILE A 124 15.44 0.79 25.60
CA ILE A 124 15.90 1.12 26.95
C ILE A 124 16.92 0.11 27.45
N LEU A 125 17.77 0.54 28.36
CA LEU A 125 18.72 -0.34 29.07
C LEU A 125 18.07 -0.82 30.37
N LEU A 126 17.93 -2.13 30.50
CA LEU A 126 17.43 -2.74 31.72
C LEU A 126 18.49 -2.84 32.81
N SER A 127 18.05 -3.09 34.04
CA SER A 127 18.94 -3.17 35.21
C SER A 127 19.95 -4.32 35.15
N ASP A 128 19.68 -5.33 34.37
CA ASP A 128 20.59 -6.47 34.11
C ASP A 128 21.62 -6.19 33.01
N GLY A 129 21.56 -5.01 32.37
CA GLY A 129 22.44 -4.59 31.30
C GLY A 129 21.96 -5.01 29.89
N THR A 130 20.79 -5.62 29.78
CA THR A 130 20.21 -5.95 28.48
C THR A 130 19.50 -4.75 27.86
N ILE A 131 19.48 -4.67 26.52
CA ILE A 131 18.72 -3.67 25.78
C ILE A 131 17.40 -4.31 25.35
N ASP A 132 16.30 -3.63 25.66
CA ASP A 132 14.96 -4.09 25.30
C ASP A 132 14.09 -2.92 24.79
N CYS A 133 12.99 -3.22 24.11
CA CYS A 133 11.99 -2.22 23.78
C CYS A 133 11.25 -1.77 25.05
N ARG A 134 11.02 -0.46 25.21
CA ARG A 134 10.14 0.02 26.30
C ARG A 134 8.76 -0.61 26.22
N TYR A 135 8.24 -0.84 24.99
CA TYR A 135 6.96 -1.50 24.76
C TYR A 135 6.83 -2.85 25.49
N ASN A 136 7.88 -3.65 25.52
CA ASN A 136 7.90 -4.94 26.22
C ASN A 136 7.75 -4.79 27.74
N GLN A 137 8.10 -3.64 28.27
CA GLN A 137 8.09 -3.34 29.71
C GLN A 137 6.82 -2.62 30.17
N LEU A 138 5.83 -2.39 29.29
CA LEU A 138 4.62 -1.62 29.63
C LEU A 138 3.87 -2.19 30.83
N GLY A 139 3.68 -3.52 30.86
CA GLY A 139 3.01 -4.17 31.97
C GLY A 139 3.76 -4.07 33.30
N ALA A 140 5.10 -4.05 33.26
CA ALA A 140 5.95 -3.91 34.45
C ALA A 140 6.07 -2.45 34.92
N SER A 141 5.96 -1.47 34.02
CA SER A 141 6.09 -0.05 34.30
C SER A 141 4.79 0.63 34.70
N GLY A 142 3.66 -0.06 34.63
CA GLY A 142 2.34 0.47 34.94
C GLY A 142 1.73 1.36 33.84
N TYR A 143 2.43 1.52 32.70
CA TYR A 143 1.89 2.21 31.54
C TYR A 143 0.95 1.29 30.76
N THR A 144 -0.16 1.84 30.28
CA THR A 144 -1.04 1.15 29.36
C THR A 144 -0.57 1.35 27.93
N THR A 145 -0.94 0.44 27.02
CA THR A 145 -0.72 0.59 25.60
C THR A 145 -1.26 1.93 25.07
N GLN A 146 -2.40 2.36 25.59
CA GLN A 146 -3.02 3.63 25.23
C GLN A 146 -2.15 4.84 25.64
N GLU A 147 -1.55 4.81 26.82
CA GLU A 147 -0.67 5.89 27.29
C GLU A 147 0.60 5.95 26.47
N TYR A 148 1.18 4.78 26.12
CA TYR A 148 2.32 4.70 25.23
C TYR A 148 2.04 5.36 23.89
N PHE A 149 0.88 5.10 23.30
CA PHE A 149 0.47 5.70 22.03
C PHE A 149 0.08 7.17 22.12
N SER A 150 -0.24 7.67 23.28
CA SER A 150 -0.68 9.05 23.48
C SER A 150 0.48 10.02 23.66
N ASP A 151 1.71 9.53 23.84
CA ASP A 151 2.87 10.40 24.03
C ASP A 151 3.27 11.09 22.71
N PRO A 152 3.06 12.40 22.57
CA PRO A 152 3.34 13.12 21.32
C PRO A 152 4.83 13.21 21.00
N TYR A 153 5.70 12.89 21.96
CA TYR A 153 7.15 12.89 21.79
C TYR A 153 7.69 11.52 21.39
N MET A 154 6.88 10.48 21.56
CA MET A 154 7.23 9.11 21.13
C MET A 154 6.59 8.73 19.79
N GLN A 155 5.55 9.47 19.39
CA GLN A 155 4.77 9.15 18.19
C GLN A 155 4.40 10.39 17.38
N PRO A 156 5.28 10.84 16.51
CA PRO A 156 5.01 12.00 15.68
C PRO A 156 4.02 11.69 14.56
N GLY A 157 2.77 11.64 14.83
CA GLY A 157 1.74 11.38 13.82
C GLY A 157 0.38 11.10 14.44
N GLY A 158 0.33 10.94 15.75
CA GLY A 158 -0.91 10.68 16.48
C GLY A 158 -1.46 9.26 16.25
N THR A 159 -2.48 8.93 16.99
CA THR A 159 -3.15 7.62 17.02
C THR A 159 -3.96 7.27 15.76
N SER A 160 -3.91 8.11 14.73
CA SER A 160 -4.66 7.89 13.48
C SER A 160 -3.97 7.00 12.45
N ASP A 161 -2.70 6.64 12.68
CA ASP A 161 -2.00 5.71 11.79
C ASP A 161 -2.33 4.27 12.22
N PRO A 162 -2.98 3.47 11.36
CA PRO A 162 -3.40 2.11 11.70
C PRO A 162 -2.24 1.20 12.11
N SER A 163 -1.04 1.46 11.67
CA SER A 163 0.12 0.65 12.02
C SER A 163 0.48 0.67 13.51
N TYR A 164 -0.01 1.63 14.27
CA TYR A 164 0.15 1.66 15.72
C TYR A 164 -0.62 0.55 16.45
N PHE A 165 -1.69 0.05 15.84
CA PHE A 165 -2.46 -1.07 16.40
C PHE A 165 -1.84 -2.44 16.10
N MET A 166 -0.70 -2.48 15.40
CA MET A 166 -0.04 -3.69 14.94
C MET A 166 1.22 -4.04 15.74
N LEU A 167 1.35 -3.55 16.94
CA LEU A 167 2.59 -3.72 17.72
C LEU A 167 2.86 -5.17 18.13
N GLY A 168 1.83 -6.03 18.13
CA GLY A 168 1.92 -7.35 18.72
C GLY A 168 1.74 -7.29 20.24
N GLU A 169 2.03 -8.40 20.91
CA GLU A 169 1.97 -8.48 22.35
C GLU A 169 3.26 -7.90 22.99
N PRO A 170 3.20 -7.38 24.23
CA PRO A 170 4.40 -7.08 24.97
C PRO A 170 5.31 -8.31 25.06
N GLY A 171 6.56 -8.16 24.60
CA GLY A 171 7.51 -9.27 24.44
C GLY A 171 7.83 -9.63 22.99
N ASP A 172 6.99 -9.22 22.03
CA ASP A 172 7.25 -9.45 20.61
C ASP A 172 8.24 -8.43 20.03
N CYS A 173 8.35 -7.24 20.63
CA CYS A 173 9.22 -6.20 20.14
C CYS A 173 10.71 -6.57 20.27
N ALA A 174 11.44 -6.43 19.18
CA ALA A 174 12.89 -6.54 19.18
C ALA A 174 13.53 -5.17 18.97
N PRO A 175 14.44 -4.75 19.88
CA PRO A 175 15.01 -3.40 19.83
C PRO A 175 15.89 -3.21 18.60
N LEU A 176 15.78 -2.00 18.00
CA LEU A 176 16.46 -1.64 16.77
C LEU A 176 17.27 -0.36 16.95
N SER A 177 18.56 -0.43 16.59
CA SER A 177 19.41 0.76 16.55
C SER A 177 19.05 1.62 15.33
N PRO A 178 18.61 2.88 15.51
CA PRO A 178 18.42 3.78 14.39
C PRO A 178 19.72 4.40 13.88
N PHE A 179 20.87 4.09 14.50
CA PHE A 179 22.17 4.68 14.17
C PHE A 179 23.00 3.76 13.26
N GLY A 180 24.06 4.32 12.69
CA GLY A 180 24.97 3.59 11.83
C GLY A 180 24.40 3.28 10.42
N ASP A 181 24.99 2.34 9.74
CA ASP A 181 24.65 1.95 8.37
C ASP A 181 23.55 0.88 8.26
N GLY A 182 23.08 0.37 9.40
CA GLY A 182 22.06 -0.68 9.46
C GLY A 182 22.62 -2.10 9.48
N SER A 183 23.93 -2.31 9.30
CA SER A 183 24.55 -3.65 9.32
C SER A 183 24.45 -4.37 10.67
N GLN A 184 24.17 -3.60 11.73
CA GLN A 184 24.04 -4.12 13.11
C GLN A 184 22.58 -4.40 13.52
N ILE A 185 21.63 -4.22 12.62
CA ILE A 185 20.23 -4.51 12.91
C ILE A 185 20.09 -6.05 12.98
N SER A 186 19.54 -6.53 14.09
CA SER A 186 19.32 -7.95 14.26
C SER A 186 18.22 -8.48 13.33
N GLU A 187 18.30 -9.76 12.96
CA GLU A 187 17.23 -10.42 12.20
C GLU A 187 15.90 -10.37 12.94
N ALA A 188 15.92 -10.50 14.27
CA ALA A 188 14.72 -10.38 15.10
C ALA A 188 14.08 -9.00 14.97
N ALA A 189 14.88 -7.92 14.98
CA ALA A 189 14.38 -6.56 14.78
C ALA A 189 13.83 -6.34 13.35
N LEU A 190 14.51 -6.88 12.33
CA LEU A 190 14.02 -6.84 10.95
C LEU A 190 12.68 -7.57 10.81
N ASN A 191 12.57 -8.75 11.37
CA ASN A 191 11.32 -9.54 11.33
C ASN A 191 10.19 -8.85 12.10
N TYR A 192 10.50 -8.17 13.20
CA TYR A 192 9.50 -7.44 13.97
C TYR A 192 8.97 -6.21 13.22
N VAL A 193 9.86 -5.41 12.63
CA VAL A 193 9.46 -4.16 11.96
C VAL A 193 8.96 -4.37 10.54
N GLY A 194 9.32 -5.49 9.91
CA GLY A 194 8.94 -5.82 8.55
C GLY A 194 7.51 -6.29 8.43
N GLY A 195 6.91 -6.03 7.29
CA GLY A 195 5.58 -6.50 6.91
C GLY A 195 5.44 -6.60 5.41
N SER A 196 4.38 -7.26 4.96
CA SER A 196 4.04 -7.34 3.54
C SER A 196 2.75 -6.57 3.27
N VAL A 197 2.79 -5.74 2.24
CA VAL A 197 1.62 -5.01 1.73
C VAL A 197 1.24 -5.61 0.40
N SER A 198 -0.01 -5.97 0.22
CA SER A 198 -0.50 -6.47 -1.06
C SER A 198 -1.70 -5.68 -1.56
N THR A 199 -1.72 -5.41 -2.86
CA THR A 199 -2.88 -4.84 -3.54
C THR A 199 -3.40 -5.83 -4.57
N ARG A 200 -4.71 -5.95 -4.67
CA ARG A 200 -5.38 -6.80 -5.65
C ARG A 200 -6.33 -5.98 -6.48
N THR A 201 -6.12 -6.04 -7.78
CA THR A 201 -7.00 -5.38 -8.75
C THR A 201 -7.63 -6.44 -9.64
N LYS A 202 -8.94 -6.33 -9.84
CA LYS A 202 -9.67 -7.15 -10.80
C LYS A 202 -10.46 -6.23 -11.72
N THR A 203 -10.24 -6.37 -13.03
CA THR A 203 -11.00 -5.68 -14.05
C THR A 203 -11.70 -6.72 -14.93
N ASN A 204 -13.00 -6.55 -15.12
CA ASN A 204 -13.77 -7.35 -16.05
C ASN A 204 -14.32 -6.43 -17.15
N GLN A 205 -14.21 -6.85 -18.38
CA GLN A 205 -14.77 -6.17 -19.53
C GLN A 205 -15.68 -7.14 -20.28
N ASN A 206 -16.89 -6.68 -20.57
CA ASN A 206 -17.80 -7.35 -21.50
C ASN A 206 -18.12 -6.39 -22.63
N TYR A 207 -17.91 -6.82 -23.87
CA TYR A 207 -18.11 -6.02 -25.06
C TYR A 207 -18.90 -6.84 -26.08
N ASN A 208 -20.05 -6.32 -26.49
CA ASN A 208 -20.92 -6.90 -27.48
C ASN A 208 -21.08 -5.90 -28.63
N PHE A 209 -20.99 -6.36 -29.84
CA PHE A 209 -21.22 -5.52 -31.00
C PHE A 209 -21.93 -6.30 -32.10
N GLY A 210 -22.63 -5.55 -32.92
CA GLY A 210 -23.21 -6.11 -34.14
C GLY A 210 -23.49 -5.01 -35.14
N TYR A 211 -23.21 -5.26 -36.41
CA TYR A 211 -23.57 -4.35 -37.46
C TYR A 211 -23.98 -5.09 -38.73
N ILE A 212 -24.77 -4.42 -39.53
CA ILE A 212 -25.14 -4.81 -40.89
C ILE A 212 -24.88 -3.61 -41.79
N SER A 213 -24.23 -3.82 -42.92
CA SER A 213 -23.97 -2.80 -43.93
C SER A 213 -24.24 -3.26 -45.32
N GLY A 214 -24.66 -2.38 -46.18
CA GLY A 214 -24.89 -2.70 -47.58
C GLY A 214 -25.60 -1.61 -48.38
N PRO A 215 -25.69 -1.81 -49.66
CA PRO A 215 -26.31 -0.84 -50.57
C PRO A 215 -27.86 -0.84 -50.47
N ILE A 216 -28.45 0.36 -50.42
CA ILE A 216 -29.92 0.50 -50.32
C ILE A 216 -30.54 1.17 -51.55
N ALA A 217 -29.77 1.92 -52.33
CA ALA A 217 -30.26 2.57 -53.53
C ALA A 217 -29.12 2.91 -54.50
N ASP A 218 -29.44 2.89 -55.80
CA ASP A 218 -28.57 3.42 -56.85
C ASP A 218 -28.97 4.86 -57.16
N LEU A 219 -28.06 5.79 -56.95
CA LEU A 219 -28.23 7.20 -57.27
C LEU A 219 -27.45 7.58 -58.52
N PRO A 220 -27.80 8.68 -59.23
CA PRO A 220 -27.04 9.10 -60.40
C PRO A 220 -25.56 9.37 -60.15
N ALA A 221 -25.20 9.64 -58.91
CA ALA A 221 -23.83 9.92 -58.46
C ALA A 221 -23.09 8.68 -57.92
N GLY A 222 -23.74 7.51 -57.84
CA GLY A 222 -23.18 6.27 -57.30
C GLY A 222 -24.13 5.57 -56.32
N GLU A 223 -23.70 4.44 -55.81
CA GLU A 223 -24.46 3.61 -54.89
C GLU A 223 -24.56 4.29 -53.50
N LEU A 224 -25.74 4.28 -52.93
CA LEU A 224 -25.99 4.69 -51.56
C LEU A 224 -25.97 3.46 -50.66
N SER A 225 -24.99 3.38 -49.80
CA SER A 225 -24.85 2.32 -48.80
C SER A 225 -25.18 2.83 -47.40
N VAL A 226 -25.70 1.94 -46.57
CA VAL A 226 -26.04 2.23 -45.16
C VAL A 226 -25.29 1.22 -44.24
N LEU A 227 -24.95 1.68 -43.07
CA LEU A 227 -24.49 0.81 -41.98
C LEU A 227 -25.39 1.08 -40.76
N VAL A 228 -25.89 0.00 -40.18
CA VAL A 228 -26.64 0.01 -38.93
C VAL A 228 -25.94 -0.90 -37.93
N GLY A 229 -25.63 -0.41 -36.77
CA GLY A 229 -24.92 -1.18 -35.79
C GLY A 229 -25.34 -0.86 -34.36
N TYR A 230 -25.01 -1.78 -33.48
CA TYR A 230 -25.15 -1.67 -32.03
C TYR A 230 -23.87 -2.09 -31.35
N GLU A 231 -23.47 -1.34 -30.34
CA GLU A 231 -22.32 -1.62 -29.51
C GLU A 231 -22.68 -1.41 -28.04
N GLU A 232 -22.29 -2.35 -27.19
CA GLU A 232 -22.44 -2.25 -25.75
C GLU A 232 -21.14 -2.68 -25.08
N ARG A 233 -20.63 -1.83 -24.18
CA ARG A 233 -19.46 -2.11 -23.40
C ARG A 233 -19.76 -1.92 -21.91
N THR A 234 -19.44 -2.94 -21.14
CA THR A 234 -19.53 -2.89 -19.68
C THR A 234 -18.17 -3.18 -19.08
N GLU A 235 -17.70 -2.32 -18.22
CA GLU A 235 -16.48 -2.49 -17.43
C GLU A 235 -16.82 -2.53 -15.96
N LYS A 236 -16.22 -3.49 -15.24
CA LYS A 236 -16.29 -3.60 -13.79
C LYS A 236 -14.89 -3.57 -13.25
N TYR A 237 -14.68 -2.77 -12.22
CA TYR A 237 -13.42 -2.63 -11.53
C TYR A 237 -13.61 -2.95 -10.07
N LYS A 238 -12.70 -3.75 -9.52
CA LYS A 238 -12.65 -4.06 -8.11
C LYS A 238 -11.20 -3.92 -7.64
N PHE A 239 -11.00 -3.08 -6.66
CA PHE A 239 -9.71 -2.86 -6.02
C PHE A 239 -9.82 -3.25 -4.56
N LYS A 240 -8.83 -3.97 -4.09
CA LYS A 240 -8.70 -4.36 -2.71
C LYS A 240 -7.26 -4.11 -2.29
N ASP A 241 -7.11 -3.26 -1.28
CA ASP A 241 -5.83 -3.00 -0.66
C ASP A 241 -5.78 -3.72 0.68
N SER A 242 -4.81 -4.58 0.84
CA SER A 242 -4.53 -5.17 2.14
C SER A 242 -3.30 -4.49 2.74
N LEU A 243 -3.52 -3.30 3.26
CA LEU A 243 -2.62 -2.73 4.23
C LEU A 243 -2.80 -3.55 5.51
N PHE A 244 -1.95 -4.57 5.70
CA PHE A 244 -1.91 -5.32 6.96
C PHE A 244 -3.26 -5.95 7.33
N ASP A 245 -3.72 -6.90 6.54
CA ASP A 245 -5.05 -7.54 6.55
C ASP A 245 -5.58 -7.98 7.93
N GLU A 246 -4.73 -8.21 8.89
CA GLU A 246 -5.12 -8.84 10.16
C GLU A 246 -5.20 -7.89 11.36
N ALA A 247 -4.61 -6.72 11.27
CA ALA A 247 -4.46 -5.85 12.44
C ALA A 247 -5.55 -4.80 12.61
N TYR A 248 -6.43 -4.66 11.66
CA TYR A 248 -7.46 -3.63 11.67
C TYR A 248 -8.83 -4.11 12.15
N ILE A 249 -8.87 -5.16 12.92
CA ILE A 249 -10.13 -5.80 13.39
C ILE A 249 -10.73 -5.09 14.62
N GLY A 250 -10.09 -4.02 15.12
CA GLY A 250 -10.46 -3.48 16.43
C GLY A 250 -11.72 -2.62 16.48
N ASP A 251 -12.07 -1.89 15.44
CA ASP A 251 -13.15 -0.88 15.48
C ASP A 251 -14.20 -0.98 14.38
N GLY A 252 -14.11 -1.98 13.50
CA GLY A 252 -15.02 -2.14 12.39
C GLY A 252 -14.80 -1.15 11.23
N SER A 253 -13.80 -0.30 11.30
CA SER A 253 -13.45 0.66 10.22
C SER A 253 -12.54 0.06 9.15
N GLY A 254 -12.26 -1.22 9.24
CA GLY A 254 -11.71 -2.12 8.25
C GLY A 254 -10.45 -1.66 7.52
N GLY A 255 -9.34 -2.30 7.78
CA GLY A 255 -8.07 -2.08 7.09
C GLY A 255 -8.04 -2.45 5.61
N MET A 256 -9.20 -2.69 4.99
CA MET A 256 -9.28 -2.99 3.56
C MET A 256 -10.16 -1.95 2.88
N THR A 257 -9.56 -1.13 2.04
CA THR A 257 -10.33 -0.32 1.11
C THR A 257 -10.70 -1.19 -0.09
N GLU A 258 -11.97 -1.55 -0.18
CA GLU A 258 -12.53 -2.20 -1.36
C GLU A 258 -13.28 -1.14 -2.18
N LEU A 259 -12.77 -0.85 -3.37
CA LEU A 259 -13.43 0.01 -4.34
C LEU A 259 -14.00 -0.84 -5.47
N GLU A 260 -15.28 -0.74 -5.69
CA GLU A 260 -15.96 -1.40 -6.78
C GLU A 260 -16.64 -0.35 -7.67
N GLY A 261 -16.39 -0.41 -8.96
CA GLY A 261 -17.00 0.47 -9.95
C GLY A 261 -17.53 -0.33 -11.14
N LYS A 262 -18.64 0.11 -11.70
CA LYS A 262 -19.20 -0.39 -12.95
C LYS A 262 -19.41 0.77 -13.91
N PHE A 263 -18.84 0.65 -15.11
CA PHE A 263 -19.09 1.56 -16.22
C PHE A 263 -19.77 0.78 -17.34
N SER A 264 -20.80 1.36 -17.92
CA SER A 264 -21.50 0.77 -19.05
C SER A 264 -21.79 1.86 -20.08
N THR A 265 -21.44 1.60 -21.33
CA THR A 265 -21.80 2.44 -22.48
C THR A 265 -22.50 1.58 -23.51
N SER A 266 -23.49 2.15 -24.18
CA SER A 266 -24.14 1.55 -25.34
C SER A 266 -24.32 2.62 -26.41
N ASP A 267 -23.87 2.30 -27.63
CA ASP A 267 -23.98 3.19 -28.77
C ASP A 267 -24.65 2.45 -29.94
N THR A 268 -25.51 3.18 -30.64
CA THR A 268 -26.18 2.72 -31.85
C THR A 268 -25.77 3.61 -33.00
N TYR A 269 -25.29 3.01 -34.08
CA TYR A 269 -24.83 3.72 -35.28
C TYR A 269 -25.80 3.49 -36.42
N MET A 270 -26.09 4.57 -37.17
CA MET A 270 -26.85 4.53 -38.43
C MET A 270 -26.09 5.27 -39.52
#